data_edb5fc0daeb88e405983634f0cabc536
#
_entry.id   edb5fc0daeb88e405983634f0cabc536
#
_cell.length_a   1.000
_cell.length_b   1.000
_cell.length_c   1.000
_cell.angle_alpha   90.00
_cell.angle_beta   90.00
_cell.angle_gamma   90.00
#
_symmetry.space_group_name_H-M   'P 1'
#
loop_
_entity.id
_entity.type
_entity.pdbx_description
1 polymer ?
#
loop_
_entity_poly.entity_id
_entity_poly.type
_entity_poly.pdbx_seq_one_letter_code
_entity_poly.pdbx_strand_id
1 'polypeptide(L)'
;MRKIKFLQPSLLSFLVLIFVTSCSAGSTEIEDRVRVQAEKNNTDLSYGEIKKTAAYLIEWGRPDFYEEQINVFLEADKSIEYSEELILFTGSSSIRFWETLTQDMHPLPVLNRGFGGAHLAHVNHHFDQIVYPYNPKGIVIFCGTNDIAALKTPEEVFEDFLTFFKKVQQQLPQTTIFFIGIKPTVARAYLKEEEQAFNQKIAQLSKENKNLIFIDVWNS
;
A
#
# COMPACT_ATOMS: atom_id res chain seq x y z
N MET A 1 -6.73 -62.13 23.81
CA MET A 1 -7.20 -61.29 22.71
C MET A 1 -7.04 -59.80 23.07
N ARG A 2 -5.99 -59.13 22.59
CA ARG A 2 -5.74 -57.68 22.82
C ARG A 2 -6.39 -56.91 21.71
N LYS A 3 -7.31 -55.97 22.04
CA LYS A 3 -7.96 -55.03 21.10
C LYS A 3 -6.96 -53.93 20.75
N ILE A 4 -6.61 -53.80 19.47
CA ILE A 4 -5.83 -52.70 18.91
C ILE A 4 -6.80 -51.52 18.77
N LYS A 5 -6.53 -50.41 19.49
CA LYS A 5 -7.20 -49.11 19.31
C LYS A 5 -6.60 -48.43 18.09
N PHE A 6 -7.39 -48.19 17.07
CA PHE A 6 -7.08 -47.28 15.97
C PHE A 6 -6.95 -45.86 16.54
N LEU A 7 -5.76 -45.27 16.42
CA LEU A 7 -5.60 -43.82 16.62
C LEU A 7 -6.25 -43.09 15.44
N GLN A 8 -7.13 -42.13 15.75
CA GLN A 8 -7.62 -41.18 14.74
C GLN A 8 -6.46 -40.29 14.27
N PRO A 9 -6.42 -39.88 12.99
CA PRO A 9 -5.43 -38.94 12.50
C PRO A 9 -5.63 -37.59 13.19
N SER A 10 -4.54 -37.03 13.73
CA SER A 10 -4.52 -35.84 14.54
C SER A 10 -4.96 -34.60 13.74
N LEU A 11 -5.66 -33.69 14.42
CA LEU A 11 -6.06 -32.36 13.90
C LEU A 11 -4.92 -31.57 13.23
N LEU A 12 -3.67 -31.91 13.53
CA LEU A 12 -2.48 -31.27 12.96
C LEU A 12 -2.34 -31.47 11.44
N SER A 13 -2.78 -32.62 10.91
CA SER A 13 -2.69 -32.90 9.48
C SER A 13 -3.68 -32.08 8.64
N PHE A 14 -4.82 -31.68 9.23
CA PHE A 14 -5.82 -30.85 8.57
C PHE A 14 -5.38 -29.38 8.47
N LEU A 15 -4.68 -28.86 9.49
CA LEU A 15 -4.16 -27.49 9.49
C LEU A 15 -3.04 -27.27 8.45
N VAL A 16 -2.18 -28.28 8.27
CA VAL A 16 -1.09 -28.19 7.25
C VAL A 16 -1.66 -28.22 5.83
N LEU A 17 -2.73 -29.00 5.57
CA LEU A 17 -3.36 -29.02 4.23
C LEU A 17 -4.07 -27.69 3.89
N ILE A 18 -4.69 -27.03 4.89
CA ILE A 18 -5.35 -25.74 4.67
C ILE A 18 -4.32 -24.63 4.38
N PHE A 19 -3.15 -24.63 5.02
CA PHE A 19 -2.09 -23.66 4.74
C PHE A 19 -1.46 -23.85 3.35
N VAL A 20 -1.23 -25.09 2.92
CA VAL A 20 -0.66 -25.37 1.60
C VAL A 20 -1.65 -25.03 0.48
N THR A 21 -2.96 -25.29 0.67
CA THR A 21 -4.00 -24.96 -0.33
C THR A 21 -4.23 -23.45 -0.44
N SER A 22 -4.16 -22.69 0.66
CA SER A 22 -4.32 -21.23 0.66
C SER A 22 -3.14 -20.54 -0.05
N CYS A 23 -1.91 -21.01 0.17
CA CYS A 23 -0.74 -20.45 -0.50
C CYS A 23 -0.71 -20.77 -2.01
N SER A 24 -1.16 -21.94 -2.43
CA SER A 24 -1.26 -22.32 -3.84
C SER A 24 -2.39 -21.58 -4.57
N ALA A 25 -3.52 -21.33 -3.90
CA ALA A 25 -4.64 -20.59 -4.48
C ALA A 25 -4.27 -19.12 -4.77
N GLY A 26 -3.58 -18.44 -3.85
CA GLY A 26 -3.11 -17.06 -4.04
C GLY A 26 -2.08 -16.94 -5.18
N SER A 27 -1.16 -17.90 -5.31
CA SER A 27 -0.20 -17.94 -6.42
C SER A 27 -0.90 -18.08 -7.77
N THR A 28 -1.90 -18.94 -7.88
CA THR A 28 -2.67 -19.15 -9.12
C THR A 28 -3.45 -17.90 -9.52
N GLU A 29 -4.04 -17.20 -8.56
CA GLU A 29 -4.79 -15.96 -8.81
C GLU A 29 -3.89 -14.85 -9.39
N ILE A 30 -2.71 -14.63 -8.81
CA ILE A 30 -1.77 -13.63 -9.33
C ILE A 30 -1.22 -14.05 -10.71
N GLU A 31 -0.95 -15.34 -10.94
CA GLU A 31 -0.56 -15.84 -12.27
C GLU A 31 -1.65 -15.55 -13.33
N ASP A 32 -2.93 -15.71 -12.96
CA ASP A 32 -4.05 -15.38 -13.86
C ASP A 32 -4.15 -13.87 -14.12
N ARG A 33 -3.98 -13.03 -13.11
CA ARG A 33 -3.93 -11.57 -13.27
C ARG A 33 -2.79 -11.14 -14.21
N VAL A 34 -1.60 -11.75 -14.07
CA VAL A 34 -0.43 -11.50 -14.95
C VAL A 34 -0.76 -11.89 -16.39
N ARG A 35 -1.40 -13.05 -16.61
CA ARG A 35 -1.81 -13.48 -17.95
C ARG A 35 -2.79 -12.50 -18.59
N VAL A 36 -3.85 -12.15 -17.88
CA VAL A 36 -4.87 -11.20 -18.36
C VAL A 36 -4.22 -9.84 -18.68
N GLN A 37 -3.31 -9.36 -17.86
CA GLN A 37 -2.63 -8.09 -18.11
C GLN A 37 -1.69 -8.16 -19.34
N ALA A 38 -0.99 -9.28 -19.53
CA ALA A 38 -0.17 -9.50 -20.71
C ALA A 38 -1.01 -9.50 -21.99
N GLU A 39 -2.18 -10.17 -21.99
CA GLU A 39 -3.13 -10.17 -23.09
C GLU A 39 -3.63 -8.75 -23.41
N LYS A 40 -4.04 -7.97 -22.40
CA LYS A 40 -4.43 -6.55 -22.57
C LYS A 40 -3.33 -5.71 -23.24
N ASN A 41 -2.08 -5.99 -22.90
CA ASN A 41 -0.92 -5.26 -23.42
C ASN A 41 -0.40 -5.82 -24.77
N ASN A 42 -1.05 -6.83 -25.36
CA ASN A 42 -0.60 -7.56 -26.54
C ASN A 42 0.84 -8.11 -26.35
N THR A 43 1.16 -8.60 -25.17
CA THR A 43 2.45 -9.18 -24.82
C THR A 43 2.30 -10.68 -24.66
N ASP A 44 3.09 -11.45 -25.39
CA ASP A 44 3.13 -12.90 -25.25
C ASP A 44 4.16 -13.28 -24.18
N LEU A 45 3.68 -13.86 -23.08
CA LEU A 45 4.52 -14.33 -21.98
C LEU A 45 4.50 -15.85 -21.93
N SER A 46 5.66 -16.44 -21.86
CA SER A 46 5.80 -17.87 -21.55
C SER A 46 5.31 -18.17 -20.12
N TYR A 47 4.93 -19.42 -19.87
CA TYR A 47 4.51 -19.86 -18.54
C TYR A 47 5.57 -19.57 -17.45
N GLY A 48 6.87 -19.70 -17.79
CA GLY A 48 7.97 -19.38 -16.89
C GLY A 48 8.03 -17.89 -16.52
N GLU A 49 7.78 -17.00 -17.49
CA GLU A 49 7.74 -15.55 -17.25
C GLU A 49 6.52 -15.15 -16.41
N ILE A 50 5.36 -15.74 -16.67
CA ILE A 50 4.16 -15.51 -15.84
C ILE A 50 4.45 -15.87 -14.38
N LYS A 51 5.00 -17.07 -14.13
CA LYS A 51 5.37 -17.50 -12.77
C LYS A 51 6.38 -16.58 -12.10
N LYS A 52 7.42 -16.18 -12.83
CA LYS A 52 8.45 -15.29 -12.31
C LYS A 52 7.86 -13.91 -11.95
N THR A 53 7.01 -13.37 -12.81
CA THR A 53 6.34 -12.10 -12.56
C THR A 53 5.41 -12.21 -11.36
N ALA A 54 4.59 -13.25 -11.30
CA ALA A 54 3.70 -13.49 -10.17
C ALA A 54 4.47 -13.61 -8.84
N ALA A 55 5.56 -14.38 -8.82
CA ALA A 55 6.41 -14.51 -7.64
C ALA A 55 7.01 -13.16 -7.20
N TYR A 56 7.45 -12.32 -8.15
CA TYR A 56 7.91 -10.97 -7.85
C TYR A 56 6.80 -10.09 -7.26
N LEU A 57 5.58 -10.12 -7.83
CA LEU A 57 4.47 -9.32 -7.33
C LEU A 57 4.02 -9.76 -5.94
N ILE A 58 4.04 -11.06 -5.65
CA ILE A 58 3.76 -11.60 -4.32
C ILE A 58 4.81 -11.12 -3.31
N GLU A 59 6.08 -11.22 -3.65
CA GLU A 59 7.18 -10.77 -2.78
C GLU A 59 7.11 -9.25 -2.55
N TRP A 60 6.90 -8.47 -3.61
CA TRP A 60 6.75 -7.01 -3.50
C TRP A 60 5.53 -6.60 -2.68
N GLY A 61 4.44 -7.37 -2.69
CA GLY A 61 3.23 -7.13 -1.89
C GLY A 61 3.35 -7.53 -0.42
N ARG A 62 4.45 -8.14 0.03
CA ARG A 62 4.63 -8.50 1.44
C ARG A 62 4.62 -7.27 2.32
N PRO A 63 3.86 -7.25 3.42
CA PRO A 63 3.76 -6.07 4.28
C PRO A 63 5.10 -5.57 4.82
N ASP A 64 6.04 -6.47 5.10
CA ASP A 64 7.37 -6.21 5.66
C ASP A 64 8.46 -5.92 4.60
N PHE A 65 8.11 -5.87 3.30
CA PHE A 65 9.07 -5.71 2.19
C PHE A 65 10.00 -4.48 2.33
N TYR A 66 9.55 -3.44 3.02
CA TYR A 66 10.29 -2.20 3.21
C TYR A 66 10.83 -1.99 4.63
N GLU A 67 10.88 -3.02 5.46
CA GLU A 67 11.30 -2.93 6.86
C GLU A 67 12.68 -2.26 7.05
N GLU A 68 13.65 -2.53 6.17
CA GLU A 68 14.96 -1.88 6.22
C GLU A 68 14.87 -0.36 6.02
N GLN A 69 14.04 0.12 5.09
CA GLN A 69 13.85 1.55 4.87
C GLN A 69 13.14 2.21 6.05
N ILE A 70 12.18 1.52 6.67
CA ILE A 70 11.51 2.01 7.87
C ILE A 70 12.48 2.12 9.04
N ASN A 71 13.35 1.14 9.23
CA ASN A 71 14.37 1.17 10.29
C ASN A 71 15.31 2.39 10.16
N VAL A 72 15.61 2.85 8.94
CA VAL A 72 16.38 4.10 8.73
C VAL A 72 15.62 5.31 9.30
N PHE A 73 14.31 5.38 9.12
CA PHE A 73 13.50 6.45 9.72
C PHE A 73 13.54 6.40 11.25
N LEU A 74 13.35 5.21 11.82
CA LEU A 74 13.33 5.01 13.27
C LEU A 74 14.69 5.37 13.92
N GLU A 75 15.79 5.09 13.25
CA GLU A 75 17.12 5.51 13.73
C GLU A 75 17.28 7.04 13.70
N ALA A 76 16.83 7.69 12.62
CA ALA A 76 16.90 9.15 12.52
C ALA A 76 16.01 9.83 13.58
N ASP A 77 14.88 9.26 13.92
CA ASP A 77 13.92 9.81 14.89
C ASP A 77 14.46 9.88 16.32
N LYS A 78 15.44 9.03 16.67
CA LYS A 78 16.03 9.02 18.02
C LYS A 78 16.67 10.35 18.43
N SER A 79 17.01 11.21 17.50
CA SER A 79 17.69 12.49 17.71
C SER A 79 16.85 13.72 17.36
N ILE A 80 15.56 13.54 17.02
CA ILE A 80 14.72 14.63 16.52
C ILE A 80 13.50 14.79 17.41
N GLU A 81 13.23 16.03 17.84
CA GLU A 81 11.94 16.42 18.41
C GLU A 81 11.07 17.04 17.32
N TYR A 82 9.82 16.62 17.22
CA TYR A 82 8.89 17.07 16.19
C TYR A 82 7.97 18.17 16.72
N SER A 83 7.63 19.10 15.84
CA SER A 83 6.66 20.16 16.13
C SER A 83 5.25 19.59 16.34
N GLU A 84 4.47 20.19 17.26
CA GLU A 84 3.06 19.90 17.44
C GLU A 84 2.20 20.29 16.20
N GLU A 85 2.71 21.19 15.35
CA GLU A 85 2.07 21.64 14.11
C GLU A 85 2.56 20.86 12.86
N LEU A 86 3.16 19.69 13.06
CA LEU A 86 3.78 18.89 12.02
C LEU A 86 2.78 18.47 10.94
N ILE A 87 3.21 18.59 9.67
CA ILE A 87 2.57 18.00 8.50
C ILE A 87 3.43 16.83 8.03
N LEU A 88 2.87 15.64 8.09
CA LEU A 88 3.53 14.41 7.67
C LEU A 88 3.28 14.17 6.18
N PHE A 89 4.34 13.92 5.42
CA PHE A 89 4.28 13.46 4.04
C PHE A 89 4.65 11.98 3.98
N THR A 90 3.75 11.12 3.49
CA THR A 90 3.97 9.68 3.41
C THR A 90 3.47 9.09 2.09
N GLY A 91 3.78 7.82 1.84
CA GLY A 91 3.40 7.09 0.64
C GLY A 91 4.62 6.63 -0.15
N SER A 92 4.54 6.71 -1.48
CA SER A 92 5.49 6.07 -2.38
C SER A 92 6.69 6.95 -2.77
N SER A 93 7.41 6.51 -3.82
CA SER A 93 8.63 7.16 -4.31
C SER A 93 8.47 8.64 -4.68
N SER A 94 7.30 9.07 -5.10
CA SER A 94 7.06 10.49 -5.41
C SER A 94 7.22 11.38 -4.18
N ILE A 95 6.81 10.90 -3.00
CA ILE A 95 7.07 11.58 -1.73
C ILE A 95 8.54 11.42 -1.34
N ARG A 96 9.08 10.19 -1.41
CA ARG A 96 10.48 9.91 -1.05
C ARG A 96 11.47 10.83 -1.76
N PHE A 97 11.28 11.05 -3.08
CA PHE A 97 12.19 11.82 -3.91
C PHE A 97 11.89 13.32 -3.95
N TRP A 98 10.96 13.81 -3.14
CA TRP A 98 10.75 15.25 -2.97
C TRP A 98 11.82 15.83 -2.04
N GLU A 99 13.03 15.99 -2.57
CA GLU A 99 14.21 16.44 -1.83
C GLU A 99 14.10 17.88 -1.31
N THR A 100 13.34 18.72 -2.04
CA THR A 100 13.11 20.13 -1.69
C THR A 100 11.88 20.33 -0.78
N LEU A 101 11.22 19.27 -0.30
CA LEU A 101 9.98 19.34 0.45
C LEU A 101 9.96 20.40 1.54
N THR A 102 11.01 20.45 2.37
CA THR A 102 11.12 21.43 3.46
C THR A 102 11.19 22.87 2.96
N GLN A 103 11.87 23.10 1.83
CA GLN A 103 11.97 24.42 1.21
C GLN A 103 10.66 24.83 0.56
N ASP A 104 10.02 23.93 -0.17
CA ASP A 104 8.78 24.18 -0.92
C ASP A 104 7.59 24.43 0.01
N MET A 105 7.60 23.81 1.19
CA MET A 105 6.54 23.93 2.19
C MET A 105 6.80 25.01 3.26
N HIS A 106 7.98 25.69 3.23
CA HIS A 106 8.28 26.73 4.20
C HIS A 106 7.15 27.80 4.28
N PRO A 107 6.69 28.22 5.47
CA PRO A 107 7.28 27.97 6.81
C PRO A 107 6.66 26.78 7.57
N LEU A 108 5.91 25.90 6.92
CA LEU A 108 5.27 24.76 7.60
C LEU A 108 6.32 23.74 8.08
N PRO A 109 6.20 23.22 9.32
CA PRO A 109 7.01 22.11 9.77
C PRO A 109 6.57 20.83 9.06
N VAL A 110 7.44 20.26 8.23
CA VAL A 110 7.12 19.06 7.44
C VAL A 110 8.10 17.93 7.73
N LEU A 111 7.60 16.70 7.59
CA LEU A 111 8.39 15.49 7.74
C LEU A 111 8.11 14.54 6.57
N ASN A 112 9.16 14.10 5.88
CA ASN A 112 9.08 13.13 4.81
C ASN A 112 9.24 11.70 5.34
N ARG A 113 8.20 10.88 5.20
CA ARG A 113 8.16 9.43 5.49
C ARG A 113 7.67 8.65 4.27
N GLY A 114 7.99 9.14 3.07
CA GLY A 114 7.81 8.40 1.82
C GLY A 114 8.89 7.33 1.63
N PHE A 115 8.53 6.18 1.10
CA PHE A 115 9.49 5.11 0.80
C PHE A 115 9.21 4.49 -0.58
N GLY A 116 10.28 4.04 -1.23
CA GLY A 116 10.24 3.72 -2.66
C GLY A 116 9.38 2.51 -2.99
N GLY A 117 8.47 2.64 -3.96
CA GLY A 117 7.64 1.54 -4.44
C GLY A 117 6.52 1.10 -3.49
N ALA A 118 6.23 1.90 -2.45
CA ALA A 118 5.23 1.55 -1.43
C ALA A 118 3.84 1.31 -2.03
N HIS A 119 3.17 0.30 -1.50
CA HIS A 119 1.73 0.07 -1.58
C HIS A 119 1.04 0.66 -0.34
N LEU A 120 -0.26 0.89 -0.40
CA LEU A 120 -1.06 1.30 0.77
C LEU A 120 -0.99 0.26 1.90
N ALA A 121 -0.93 -1.02 1.57
CA ALA A 121 -0.75 -2.09 2.54
C ALA A 121 0.56 -1.95 3.35
N HIS A 122 1.67 -1.49 2.71
CA HIS A 122 2.93 -1.22 3.41
C HIS A 122 2.81 -0.03 4.37
N VAL A 123 2.14 1.06 3.93
CA VAL A 123 1.88 2.22 4.81
C VAL A 123 1.02 1.80 6.00
N ASN A 124 0.03 0.95 5.78
CA ASN A 124 -0.81 0.38 6.84
C ASN A 124 -0.03 -0.49 7.83
N HIS A 125 0.88 -1.32 7.32
CA HIS A 125 1.70 -2.20 8.15
C HIS A 125 2.60 -1.40 9.09
N HIS A 126 3.24 -0.36 8.58
CA HIS A 126 4.17 0.48 9.31
C HIS A 126 3.52 1.70 9.96
N PHE A 127 2.20 1.81 9.97
CA PHE A 127 1.46 2.96 10.49
C PHE A 127 1.90 3.37 11.90
N ASP A 128 2.02 2.39 12.81
CA ASP A 128 2.39 2.62 14.20
C ASP A 128 3.87 3.04 14.38
N GLN A 129 4.66 2.96 13.32
CA GLN A 129 6.07 3.33 13.31
C GLN A 129 6.30 4.69 12.61
N ILE A 130 5.60 4.97 11.50
CA ILE A 130 5.90 6.11 10.63
C ILE A 130 4.77 7.13 10.49
N VAL A 131 3.64 6.94 11.18
CA VAL A 131 2.50 7.88 11.15
C VAL A 131 2.08 8.23 12.57
N TYR A 132 1.66 7.25 13.35
CA TYR A 132 1.08 7.44 14.67
C TYR A 132 1.99 8.18 15.66
N PRO A 133 3.31 7.89 15.77
CA PRO A 133 4.17 8.50 16.80
C PRO A 133 4.32 10.01 16.68
N TYR A 134 4.11 10.56 15.48
CA TYR A 134 4.31 12.00 15.23
C TYR A 134 3.08 12.85 15.57
N ASN A 135 1.91 12.24 15.79
CA ASN A 135 0.64 12.95 16.06
C ASN A 135 0.45 14.19 15.15
N PRO A 136 0.55 14.07 13.82
CA PRO A 136 0.61 15.20 12.92
C PRO A 136 -0.72 15.92 12.80
N LYS A 137 -0.71 17.24 12.57
CA LYS A 137 -1.90 18.04 12.26
C LYS A 137 -2.50 17.68 10.90
N GLY A 138 -1.66 17.30 9.95
CA GLY A 138 -2.08 16.86 8.64
C GLY A 138 -1.19 15.75 8.10
N ILE A 139 -1.77 14.88 7.31
CA ILE A 139 -1.06 13.84 6.58
C ILE A 139 -1.27 14.08 5.10
N VAL A 140 -0.21 14.33 4.36
CA VAL A 140 -0.22 14.34 2.89
C VAL A 140 0.23 12.96 2.43
N ILE A 141 -0.63 12.27 1.70
CA ILE A 141 -0.35 10.91 1.20
C ILE A 141 -0.46 10.84 -0.32
N PHE A 142 0.55 10.25 -0.97
CA PHE A 142 0.55 9.86 -2.38
C PHE A 142 0.91 8.38 -2.48
N CYS A 143 -0.09 7.53 -2.73
CA CYS A 143 0.08 6.07 -2.81
C CYS A 143 -1.07 5.46 -3.62
N GLY A 144 -0.87 4.27 -4.22
CA GLY A 144 -1.89 3.55 -4.99
C GLY A 144 -1.45 3.16 -6.40
N THR A 145 -0.59 3.97 -7.06
CA THR A 145 -0.13 3.63 -8.42
C THR A 145 0.72 2.35 -8.48
N ASN A 146 1.46 2.03 -7.41
CA ASN A 146 2.22 0.79 -7.32
C ASN A 146 1.32 -0.41 -7.02
N ASP A 147 0.29 -0.21 -6.22
CA ASP A 147 -0.75 -1.20 -5.94
C ASP A 147 -1.43 -1.66 -7.23
N ILE A 148 -1.86 -0.70 -8.07
CA ILE A 148 -2.47 -0.97 -9.37
C ILE A 148 -1.44 -1.60 -10.32
N ALA A 149 -0.19 -1.14 -10.32
CA ALA A 149 0.88 -1.76 -11.11
C ALA A 149 1.23 -3.18 -10.63
N ALA A 150 0.94 -3.51 -9.39
CA ALA A 150 1.01 -4.87 -8.85
C ALA A 150 -0.28 -5.67 -9.11
N LEU A 151 -1.13 -5.20 -10.02
CA LEU A 151 -2.35 -5.85 -10.50
C LEU A 151 -3.45 -5.98 -9.44
N LYS A 152 -3.45 -5.14 -8.40
CA LYS A 152 -4.63 -4.96 -7.55
C LYS A 152 -5.71 -4.20 -8.31
N THR A 153 -6.96 -4.57 -8.07
CA THR A 153 -8.11 -3.83 -8.59
C THR A 153 -8.26 -2.48 -7.87
N PRO A 154 -8.92 -1.49 -8.48
CA PRO A 154 -9.24 -0.23 -7.79
C PRO A 154 -9.99 -0.42 -6.48
N GLU A 155 -10.82 -1.46 -6.38
CA GLU A 155 -11.55 -1.86 -5.17
C GLU A 155 -10.60 -2.31 -4.06
N GLU A 156 -9.66 -3.21 -4.37
CA GLU A 156 -8.67 -3.71 -3.41
C GLU A 156 -7.79 -2.58 -2.89
N VAL A 157 -7.35 -1.68 -3.77
CA VAL A 157 -6.55 -0.51 -3.38
C VAL A 157 -7.36 0.45 -2.51
N PHE A 158 -8.66 0.62 -2.80
CA PHE A 158 -9.54 1.44 -2.01
C PHE A 158 -9.80 0.86 -0.62
N GLU A 159 -9.94 -0.46 -0.48
CA GLU A 159 -10.03 -1.11 0.84
C GLU A 159 -8.77 -0.93 1.68
N ASP A 160 -7.58 -0.98 1.05
CA ASP A 160 -6.34 -0.64 1.73
C ASP A 160 -6.32 0.83 2.19
N PHE A 161 -6.83 1.76 1.36
CA PHE A 161 -6.98 3.16 1.76
C PHE A 161 -8.00 3.33 2.89
N LEU A 162 -9.14 2.64 2.84
CA LEU A 162 -10.14 2.67 3.93
C LEU A 162 -9.54 2.17 5.24
N THR A 163 -8.65 1.19 5.20
CA THR A 163 -7.93 0.71 6.38
C THR A 163 -7.04 1.81 6.96
N PHE A 164 -6.27 2.50 6.12
CA PHE A 164 -5.48 3.67 6.53
C PHE A 164 -6.36 4.78 7.12
N PHE A 165 -7.41 5.14 6.42
CA PHE A 165 -8.35 6.19 6.82
C PHE A 165 -8.97 5.91 8.18
N LYS A 166 -9.45 4.67 8.41
CA LYS A 166 -10.01 4.24 9.69
C LYS A 166 -8.98 4.29 10.83
N LYS A 167 -7.73 3.88 10.59
CA LYS A 167 -6.65 4.00 11.58
C LYS A 167 -6.43 5.45 11.99
N VAL A 168 -6.35 6.37 11.02
CA VAL A 168 -6.21 7.80 11.29
C VAL A 168 -7.41 8.32 12.07
N GLN A 169 -8.65 8.02 11.67
CA GLN A 169 -9.84 8.47 12.39
C GLN A 169 -9.89 7.99 13.84
N GLN A 170 -9.42 6.77 14.11
CA GLN A 170 -9.47 6.17 15.44
C GLN A 170 -8.35 6.63 16.36
N GLN A 171 -7.15 6.76 15.82
CA GLN A 171 -5.94 7.01 16.62
C GLN A 171 -5.50 8.48 16.58
N LEU A 172 -5.85 9.21 15.52
CA LEU A 172 -5.47 10.61 15.27
C LEU A 172 -6.70 11.42 14.83
N PRO A 173 -7.76 11.51 15.64
CA PRO A 173 -9.08 12.03 15.22
C PRO A 173 -9.07 13.52 14.84
N GLN A 174 -8.03 14.29 15.19
CA GLN A 174 -7.88 15.70 14.83
C GLN A 174 -7.07 15.91 13.55
N THR A 175 -6.45 14.85 13.02
CA THR A 175 -5.59 14.91 11.83
C THR A 175 -6.43 14.98 10.56
N THR A 176 -6.10 15.91 9.68
CA THR A 176 -6.67 15.98 8.32
C THR A 176 -5.78 15.21 7.34
N ILE A 177 -6.40 14.37 6.51
CA ILE A 177 -5.73 13.65 5.43
C ILE A 177 -5.88 14.45 4.13
N PHE A 178 -4.77 14.72 3.46
CA PHE A 178 -4.69 15.28 2.12
C PHE A 178 -4.22 14.17 1.17
N PHE A 179 -5.14 13.58 0.43
CA PHE A 179 -4.81 12.54 -0.54
C PHE A 179 -4.52 13.18 -1.89
N ILE A 180 -3.27 13.11 -2.33
CA ILE A 180 -2.89 13.52 -3.69
C ILE A 180 -3.32 12.42 -4.65
N GLY A 181 -4.22 12.74 -5.59
CA GLY A 181 -4.69 11.81 -6.60
C GLY A 181 -3.53 11.24 -7.42
N ILE A 182 -3.60 9.97 -7.74
CA ILE A 182 -2.63 9.36 -8.64
C ILE A 182 -2.91 9.80 -10.07
N LYS A 183 -1.86 9.98 -10.89
CA LYS A 183 -2.01 10.41 -12.29
C LYS A 183 -1.29 9.46 -13.23
N PRO A 184 -1.80 9.30 -14.47
CA PRO A 184 -1.19 8.43 -15.44
C PRO A 184 0.21 8.92 -15.80
N THR A 185 1.12 7.97 -15.98
CA THR A 185 2.45 8.22 -16.53
C THR A 185 2.56 7.55 -17.88
N VAL A 186 3.49 8.03 -18.73
CA VAL A 186 3.73 7.41 -20.04
C VAL A 186 4.06 5.92 -19.90
N ALA A 187 4.88 5.57 -18.89
CA ALA A 187 5.29 4.20 -18.64
C ALA A 187 4.14 3.28 -18.15
N ARG A 188 3.05 3.86 -17.60
CA ARG A 188 1.90 3.15 -17.04
C ARG A 188 0.58 3.57 -17.67
N ALA A 189 0.62 4.08 -18.90
CA ALA A 189 -0.57 4.55 -19.62
C ALA A 189 -1.66 3.46 -19.76
N TYR A 190 -1.26 2.20 -19.75
CA TYR A 190 -2.15 1.02 -19.79
C TYR A 190 -2.95 0.80 -18.51
N LEU A 191 -2.65 1.51 -17.41
CA LEU A 191 -3.36 1.44 -16.12
C LEU A 191 -4.26 2.66 -15.88
N LYS A 192 -4.42 3.52 -16.89
CA LYS A 192 -5.11 4.80 -16.76
C LYS A 192 -6.54 4.66 -16.23
N GLU A 193 -7.26 3.65 -16.70
CA GLU A 193 -8.66 3.44 -16.30
C GLU A 193 -8.76 3.01 -14.83
N GLU A 194 -7.91 2.11 -14.41
CA GLU A 194 -7.83 1.63 -13.03
C GLU A 194 -7.39 2.74 -12.07
N GLU A 195 -6.41 3.57 -12.46
CA GLU A 195 -5.95 4.72 -11.68
C GLU A 195 -7.08 5.77 -11.53
N GLN A 196 -7.83 6.03 -12.60
CA GLN A 196 -8.95 6.96 -12.56
C GLN A 196 -10.10 6.44 -11.69
N ALA A 197 -10.43 5.15 -11.79
CA ALA A 197 -11.47 4.51 -10.98
C ALA A 197 -11.13 4.58 -9.48
N PHE A 198 -9.87 4.35 -9.11
CA PHE A 198 -9.41 4.52 -7.74
C PHE A 198 -9.55 5.97 -7.25
N ASN A 199 -9.07 6.95 -8.03
CA ASN A 199 -9.21 8.37 -7.70
C ASN A 199 -10.67 8.78 -7.46
N GLN A 200 -11.61 8.29 -8.30
CA GLN A 200 -13.04 8.58 -8.16
C GLN A 200 -13.59 8.09 -6.81
N LYS A 201 -13.15 6.92 -6.35
CA LYS A 201 -13.57 6.37 -5.04
C LYS A 201 -13.08 7.25 -3.89
N ILE A 202 -11.81 7.70 -3.92
CA ILE A 202 -11.28 8.62 -2.90
C ILE A 202 -12.00 9.97 -2.95
N ALA A 203 -12.20 10.53 -4.15
CA ALA A 203 -12.92 11.79 -4.34
C ALA A 203 -14.37 11.72 -3.85
N GLN A 204 -15.04 10.58 -4.01
CA GLN A 204 -16.38 10.39 -3.46
C GLN A 204 -16.35 10.31 -1.92
N LEU A 205 -15.43 9.53 -1.34
CA LEU A 205 -15.28 9.42 0.10
C LEU A 205 -14.99 10.80 0.76
N SER A 206 -14.19 11.64 0.08
CA SER A 206 -13.82 12.97 0.58
C SER A 206 -15.01 13.92 0.72
N LYS A 207 -16.06 13.77 -0.11
CA LYS A 207 -17.27 14.59 -0.01
C LYS A 207 -18.09 14.31 1.25
N GLU A 208 -17.94 13.13 1.81
CA GLU A 208 -18.68 12.65 2.98
C GLU A 208 -17.87 12.82 4.28
N ASN A 209 -16.57 13.16 4.18
CA ASN A 209 -15.64 13.19 5.30
C ASN A 209 -14.81 14.47 5.32
N LYS A 210 -15.17 15.41 6.20
CA LYS A 210 -14.50 16.72 6.32
C LYS A 210 -12.99 16.67 6.63
N ASN A 211 -12.52 15.56 7.22
CA ASN A 211 -11.11 15.36 7.56
C ASN A 211 -10.35 14.59 6.45
N LEU A 212 -10.96 14.43 5.27
CA LEU A 212 -10.32 13.89 4.08
C LEU A 212 -10.47 14.90 2.93
N ILE A 213 -9.37 15.37 2.40
CA ILE A 213 -9.30 16.28 1.26
C ILE A 213 -8.65 15.55 0.09
N PHE A 214 -9.37 15.43 -1.02
CA PHE A 214 -8.82 14.89 -2.26
C PHE A 214 -8.23 16.03 -3.10
N ILE A 215 -6.97 15.93 -3.46
CA ILE A 215 -6.26 16.88 -4.33
C ILE A 215 -6.17 16.25 -5.72
N ASP A 216 -6.99 16.76 -6.65
CA ASP A 216 -6.99 16.28 -8.02
C ASP A 216 -5.79 16.86 -8.80
N VAL A 217 -4.92 15.97 -9.26
CA VAL A 217 -3.75 16.28 -10.09
C VAL A 217 -3.81 15.60 -11.48
N TRP A 218 -4.99 15.09 -11.85
CA TRP A 218 -5.14 14.27 -13.06
C TRP A 218 -4.67 14.96 -14.33
N ASN A 219 -4.94 16.26 -14.44
CA ASN A 219 -4.62 17.06 -15.61
C ASN A 219 -3.44 18.04 -15.38
N SER A 220 -2.68 17.86 -14.32
CA SER A 220 -1.55 18.73 -13.97
C SER A 220 -0.25 18.36 -14.71
#